data_ffdd004087c81edf7e4b6efb608d80e9
#
_entry.id   ffdd004087c81edf7e4b6efb608d80e9
#
_cell.length_a   1.000
_cell.length_b   1.000
_cell.length_c   1.000
_cell.angle_alpha   90.00
_cell.angle_beta   90.00
_cell.angle_gamma   90.00
#
_symmetry.space_group_name_H-M   'P 1'
#
loop_
_entity.id
_entity.type
_entity.pdbx_description
1 polymer ?
#
loop_
_entity_poly.entity_id
_entity_poly.type
_entity_poly.pdbx_seq_one_letter_code
_entity_poly.pdbx_strand_id
1 'polypeptide(L)' 'MVNTEELIDSRELATLLGLAHPNSVSLYQRRYADMPRPVVDLGIGRPRLWSRPAILDWIEHR' A
#
# COMPACT_ATOMS: atom_id res chain seq x y z
N MET A 1 -13.56 5.01 12.80
CA MET A 1 -14.03 4.00 11.83
C MET A 1 -13.31 4.19 10.50
N VAL A 2 -12.81 3.11 9.94
CA VAL A 2 -12.11 3.17 8.67
C VAL A 2 -13.14 3.19 7.53
N ASN A 3 -13.02 4.18 6.65
CA ASN A 3 -13.88 4.27 5.47
C ASN A 3 -13.30 3.37 4.38
N THR A 4 -14.10 2.41 3.90
CA THR A 4 -13.64 1.46 2.89
C THR A 4 -13.24 2.12 1.58
N GLU A 5 -13.78 3.30 1.28
CA GLU A 5 -13.39 4.07 0.09
C GLU A 5 -11.97 4.60 0.18
N GLU A 6 -11.41 4.67 1.38
CA GLU A 6 -10.05 5.13 1.61
C GLU A 6 -9.05 3.97 1.63
N LEU A 7 -9.52 2.74 1.48
CA LEU A 7 -8.64 1.57 1.43
C LEU A 7 -8.31 1.20 0.00
N ILE A 8 -7.05 0.83 -0.20
CA ILE A 8 -6.58 0.39 -1.52
C ILE A 8 -5.89 -0.96 -1.36
N ASP A 9 -6.03 -1.81 -2.38
CA ASP A 9 -5.35 -3.09 -2.42
C ASP A 9 -3.95 -2.93 -3.04
N SER A 10 -3.22 -4.04 -3.13
CA SER A 10 -1.86 -4.00 -3.68
C SER A 10 -1.82 -3.59 -5.15
N ARG A 11 -2.87 -3.89 -5.91
CA ARG A 11 -2.95 -3.50 -7.31
C ARG A 11 -3.07 -1.98 -7.46
N GLU A 12 -3.98 -1.37 -6.71
CA GLU A 12 -4.13 0.08 -6.72
C GLU A 12 -2.87 0.76 -6.18
N LEU A 13 -2.28 0.20 -5.13
CA LEU A 13 -1.06 0.73 -4.56
C LEU A 13 0.07 0.71 -5.58
N ALA A 14 0.22 -0.38 -6.33
CA ALA A 14 1.22 -0.46 -7.38
C ALA A 14 1.01 0.64 -8.43
N THR A 15 -0.24 0.88 -8.81
CA THR A 15 -0.56 1.96 -9.76
C THR A 15 -0.15 3.32 -9.21
N LEU A 16 -0.45 3.60 -7.93
CA LEU A 16 -0.08 4.87 -7.31
C LEU A 16 1.44 5.04 -7.23
N LEU A 17 2.17 3.96 -7.03
CA LEU A 17 3.63 3.99 -6.93
C LEU A 17 4.32 3.94 -8.30
N GLY A 18 3.57 3.75 -9.37
CA GLY A 18 4.12 3.63 -10.72
C GLY A 18 4.80 2.29 -10.98
N LEU A 19 4.41 1.25 -10.27
CA LEU A 19 4.98 -0.08 -10.40
C LEU A 19 4.23 -0.88 -11.46
N ALA A 20 4.96 -1.72 -12.20
CA ALA A 20 4.38 -2.52 -13.26
C ALA A 20 3.54 -3.69 -12.74
N HIS A 21 3.86 -4.20 -11.56
CA HIS A 21 3.22 -5.40 -11.01
C HIS A 21 2.89 -5.23 -9.52
N PRO A 22 1.74 -5.77 -9.05
CA PRO A 22 1.41 -5.76 -7.63
C PRO A 22 2.46 -6.48 -6.77
N ASN A 23 3.13 -7.48 -7.31
CA ASN A 23 4.18 -8.21 -6.58
C ASN A 23 5.35 -7.32 -6.18
N SER A 24 5.56 -6.24 -6.91
CA SER A 24 6.62 -5.28 -6.61
C SER A 24 6.35 -4.47 -5.34
N VAL A 25 5.10 -4.45 -4.87
CA VAL A 25 4.75 -3.73 -3.64
C VAL A 25 5.52 -4.28 -2.43
N SER A 26 5.65 -5.60 -2.33
CA SER A 26 6.38 -6.22 -1.21
C SER A 26 7.85 -5.82 -1.22
N LEU A 27 8.47 -5.80 -2.39
CA LEU A 27 9.87 -5.38 -2.54
C LEU A 27 10.02 -3.91 -2.20
N TYR A 28 9.08 -3.09 -2.65
CA TYR A 28 9.08 -1.66 -2.40
C TYR A 28 8.96 -1.38 -0.90
N GLN A 29 8.08 -2.11 -0.22
CA GLN A 29 7.87 -1.95 1.21
C GLN A 29 9.10 -2.36 2.01
N ARG A 30 9.84 -3.36 1.56
CA ARG A 30 11.11 -3.75 2.17
C ARG A 30 12.18 -2.69 1.99
N ARG A 31 12.22 -2.09 0.80
CA ARG A 31 13.23 -1.11 0.45
C ARG A 31 13.06 0.18 1.21
N TYR A 32 11.81 0.58 1.41
CA TYR A 32 11.49 1.84 2.08
C TYR A 32 10.85 1.56 3.44
N ALA A 33 11.68 1.62 4.49
CA ALA A 33 11.24 1.29 5.84
C ALA A 33 10.20 2.28 6.39
N ASP A 34 10.18 3.51 5.84
CA ASP A 34 9.24 4.54 6.25
C ASP A 34 7.90 4.46 5.52
N MET A 35 7.76 3.54 4.57
CA MET A 35 6.51 3.35 3.85
C MET A 35 5.39 2.91 4.80
N PRO A 36 4.18 3.50 4.70
CA PRO A 36 3.07 3.08 5.55
C PRO A 36 2.79 1.60 5.43
N ARG A 37 2.49 0.96 6.56
CA ARG A 37 2.17 -0.46 6.60
C ARG A 37 0.70 -0.69 6.28
N PRO A 38 0.33 -1.88 5.81
CA PRO A 38 -1.07 -2.17 5.56
C PRO A 38 -1.88 -2.07 6.83
N VAL A 39 -3.07 -1.46 6.72
CA VAL A 39 -4.00 -1.35 7.85
C VAL A 39 -4.81 -2.63 8.02
N VAL A 40 -4.90 -3.43 6.97
CA VAL A 40 -5.50 -4.76 7.02
C VAL A 40 -4.49 -5.75 6.44
N ASP A 41 -4.11 -6.76 7.23
CA ASP A 41 -3.21 -7.82 6.79
C ASP A 41 -3.68 -9.11 7.46
N LEU A 42 -4.31 -9.97 6.69
CA LEU A 42 -4.89 -11.22 7.20
C LEU A 42 -3.93 -12.41 7.06
N GLY A 43 -2.70 -12.14 6.61
CA GLY A 43 -1.68 -13.18 6.52
C GLY A 43 -1.36 -13.57 5.09
N ILE A 44 -0.52 -14.59 4.96
CA ILE A 44 -0.04 -15.06 3.66
C ILE A 44 -1.21 -15.57 2.82
N GLY A 45 -1.24 -15.16 1.55
CA GLY A 45 -2.29 -15.55 0.63
C GLY A 45 -3.59 -14.78 0.78
N ARG A 46 -3.63 -13.82 1.70
CA ARG A 46 -4.81 -12.98 1.93
C ARG A 46 -4.56 -11.56 1.44
N PRO A 47 -5.62 -10.84 1.04
CA PRO A 47 -5.47 -9.46 0.61
C PRO A 47 -4.93 -8.58 1.72
N ARG A 48 -4.10 -7.61 1.34
CA ARG A 48 -3.65 -6.54 2.21
C ARG A 48 -4.27 -5.25 1.72
N LEU A 49 -4.65 -4.40 2.66
CA LEU A 49 -5.24 -3.11 2.33
C LEU A 49 -4.46 -2.00 3.03
N TRP A 50 -4.24 -0.93 2.31
CA TRP A 50 -3.52 0.24 2.81
C TRP A 50 -4.48 1.42 2.86
N SER A 51 -4.14 2.41 3.70
CA SER A 51 -4.85 3.69 3.73
C SER A 51 -4.38 4.53 2.55
N ARG A 52 -5.28 4.89 1.65
CA ARG A 52 -4.96 5.76 0.52
C ARG A 52 -4.39 7.11 0.97
N PRO A 53 -5.01 7.81 1.94
CA PRO A 53 -4.46 9.08 2.40
C PRO A 53 -3.04 8.95 2.95
N ALA A 54 -2.75 7.88 3.69
CA ALA A 54 -1.43 7.67 4.24
C ALA A 54 -0.39 7.44 3.13
N ILE A 55 -0.75 6.67 2.11
CA ILE A 55 0.14 6.40 0.98
C ILE A 55 0.39 7.66 0.17
N LEU A 56 -0.67 8.43 -0.11
CA LEU A 56 -0.52 9.67 -0.88
C LEU A 56 0.35 10.69 -0.13
N ASP A 57 0.16 10.79 1.19
CA ASP A 57 0.97 11.66 2.02
C ASP A 57 2.45 11.24 1.97
N TRP A 58 2.71 9.95 2.08
CA TRP A 58 4.08 9.44 2.02
C TRP A 58 4.73 9.72 0.67
N ILE A 59 3.99 9.52 -0.44
CA ILE A 59 4.50 9.79 -1.78
C ILE A 59 4.84 11.28 -1.93
N GLU A 60 3.98 12.14 -1.41
CA GLU A 60 4.15 13.59 -1.50
C GLU A 60 5.39 14.08 -0.73
N HIS A 61 5.75 13.39 0.35
CA HIS A 61 6.86 13.79 1.21
C HIS A 61 8.15 13.01 0.97
N ARG A 62 8.22 12.28 -0.11
CA ARG A 62 9.44 11.54 -0.46
C ARG A 62 10.51 12.45 -1.02
#